data_fb99bf2d8a3136504819750be9d4c691
#
_entry.id   fb99bf2d8a3136504819750be9d4c691
#
_cell.length_a   1.000
_cell.length_b   1.000
_cell.length_c   1.000
_cell.angle_alpha   90.00
_cell.angle_beta   90.00
_cell.angle_gamma   90.00
#
_symmetry.space_group_name_H-M   'P 1'
#
loop_
_entity.id
_entity.type
_entity.pdbx_description
1 polymer ?
#
loop_
_entity_poly.entity_id
_entity_poly.type
_entity_poly.pdbx_seq_one_letter_code
_entity_poly.pdbx_strand_id
1 'polypeptide(L)'
;MYTTLSNHYRAKFGCKVYQLSIDGGFTCPNRDGTLGIGGCIFCSAAGSGEFAAGPDSSISAQLEKAKNRVSAKNKDGKYIAYFQSFTNTYAPVEILREKYLAAIAPEDIVGLAIGTRPDCLPEDVMALLSEINQIKPVTVELGLQTVHEPSVAYIRRGYVNQVYFDAVARLKAAGIEVVTHIILGLPGETAQMAAETTRQAVAAGTDGVKFHLLHVLRGTDLAADYEAGKFQCLTLEEYTQWLKLCLEEVPPSVVVHRLTGDGAKRDLIAPLWSGDKKRVLNYLHQHL
;
A
#
# COMPACT_ATOMS: atom_id res chain seq x y z
N MET A 1 -21.09 5.93 5.56
CA MET A 1 -20.15 5.75 6.72
C MET A 1 -19.30 4.51 6.41
N TYR A 2 -17.97 4.60 6.38
CA TYR A 2 -17.04 3.51 6.02
C TYR A 2 -16.42 2.87 7.26
N THR A 3 -16.00 1.61 7.14
CA THR A 3 -15.29 0.88 8.20
C THR A 3 -13.81 1.24 8.17
N THR A 4 -13.27 1.76 9.28
CA THR A 4 -11.84 2.08 9.39
C THR A 4 -11.00 0.86 9.78
N LEU A 5 -9.71 0.84 9.38
CA LEU A 5 -8.77 -0.20 9.78
C LEU A 5 -8.70 -0.37 11.32
N SER A 6 -8.76 0.74 12.07
CA SER A 6 -8.73 0.68 13.54
C SER A 6 -9.94 -0.06 14.11
N ASN A 7 -11.13 0.18 13.56
CA ASN A 7 -12.36 -0.50 13.99
C ASN A 7 -12.35 -1.97 13.57
N HIS A 8 -11.88 -2.28 12.35
CA HIS A 8 -11.71 -3.63 11.87
C HIS A 8 -10.77 -4.44 12.78
N TYR A 9 -9.58 -3.91 13.11
CA TYR A 9 -8.63 -4.60 13.98
C TYR A 9 -9.16 -4.79 15.40
N ARG A 10 -9.88 -3.82 15.94
CA ARG A 10 -10.53 -3.98 17.26
C ARG A 10 -11.57 -5.09 17.25
N ALA A 11 -12.37 -5.19 16.20
CA ALA A 11 -13.34 -6.27 16.05
C ALA A 11 -12.66 -7.64 15.90
N LYS A 12 -11.59 -7.72 15.09
CA LYS A 12 -10.88 -8.96 14.77
C LYS A 12 -9.99 -9.47 15.91
N PHE A 13 -9.28 -8.57 16.60
CA PHE A 13 -8.26 -8.92 17.61
C PHE A 13 -8.63 -8.53 19.05
N GLY A 14 -9.78 -7.90 19.27
CA GLY A 14 -10.24 -7.45 20.58
C GLY A 14 -9.50 -6.25 21.16
N CYS A 15 -8.52 -5.69 20.44
CA CYS A 15 -7.67 -4.59 20.91
C CYS A 15 -7.17 -3.72 19.75
N LYS A 16 -6.47 -2.64 20.09
CA LYS A 16 -5.79 -1.81 19.10
C LYS A 16 -4.53 -2.50 18.61
N VAL A 17 -4.36 -2.57 17.29
CA VAL A 17 -3.20 -3.18 16.64
C VAL A 17 -2.51 -2.15 15.76
N TYR A 18 -1.16 -2.12 15.77
CA TYR A 18 -0.35 -1.25 14.93
C TYR A 18 0.39 -2.07 13.87
N GLN A 19 0.48 -1.51 12.66
CA GLN A 19 1.36 -2.04 11.62
C GLN A 19 2.80 -1.58 11.88
N LEU A 20 3.74 -2.51 11.85
CA LEU A 20 5.18 -2.28 11.97
C LEU A 20 5.81 -2.43 10.60
N SER A 21 6.15 -1.30 9.96
CA SER A 21 6.79 -1.30 8.63
C SER A 21 8.22 -1.82 8.72
N ILE A 22 8.50 -2.88 7.96
CA ILE A 22 9.81 -3.53 7.84
C ILE A 22 10.22 -3.63 6.37
N ASP A 23 11.51 -3.72 6.13
CA ASP A 23 12.12 -3.88 4.81
C ASP A 23 12.66 -5.29 4.66
N GLY A 24 12.15 -6.02 3.66
CA GLY A 24 12.62 -7.37 3.34
C GLY A 24 13.94 -7.41 2.58
N GLY A 25 14.48 -6.27 2.13
CA GLY A 25 15.65 -6.21 1.25
C GLY A 25 15.35 -6.69 -0.17
N PHE A 26 14.09 -6.65 -0.59
CA PHE A 26 13.64 -7.04 -1.93
C PHE A 26 13.83 -5.93 -2.94
N THR A 27 13.72 -6.25 -4.23
CA THR A 27 13.68 -5.30 -5.33
C THR A 27 12.32 -5.30 -6.04
N CYS A 28 12.27 -4.78 -7.25
CA CYS A 28 11.07 -4.72 -8.07
C CYS A 28 11.44 -5.02 -9.53
N PRO A 29 10.66 -5.85 -10.26
CA PRO A 29 10.94 -6.16 -11.67
C PRO A 29 10.92 -4.92 -12.58
N ASN A 30 10.27 -3.82 -12.16
CA ASN A 30 10.36 -2.53 -12.86
C ASN A 30 11.67 -1.77 -12.62
N ARG A 31 12.61 -2.33 -11.82
CA ARG A 31 13.86 -1.65 -11.43
C ARG A 31 15.12 -2.45 -11.75
N ASP A 32 15.04 -3.78 -11.72
CA ASP A 32 16.20 -4.66 -11.86
C ASP A 32 16.50 -5.07 -13.31
N GLY A 33 15.76 -4.53 -14.27
CA GLY A 33 15.90 -4.83 -15.69
C GLY A 33 14.98 -5.92 -16.21
N THR A 34 14.22 -6.62 -15.35
CA THR A 34 13.30 -7.68 -15.79
C THR A 34 12.15 -7.11 -16.62
N LEU A 35 11.51 -6.05 -16.17
CA LEU A 35 10.47 -5.31 -16.90
C LEU A 35 10.91 -3.88 -17.26
N GLY A 36 11.74 -3.27 -16.42
CA GLY A 36 12.23 -1.92 -16.58
C GLY A 36 13.30 -1.58 -15.56
N ILE A 37 13.99 -0.45 -15.75
CA ILE A 37 15.11 -0.02 -14.88
C ILE A 37 14.80 1.22 -14.04
N GLY A 38 13.77 2.00 -14.38
CA GLY A 38 13.43 3.26 -13.69
C GLY A 38 12.36 3.12 -12.61
N GLY A 39 11.65 2.01 -12.55
CA GLY A 39 10.46 1.86 -11.71
C GLY A 39 9.24 2.61 -12.24
N CYS A 40 8.17 2.65 -11.46
CA CYS A 40 7.02 3.51 -11.74
C CYS A 40 7.44 4.98 -11.67
N ILE A 41 6.83 5.83 -12.50
CA ILE A 41 7.24 7.25 -12.67
C ILE A 41 7.29 8.04 -11.36
N PHE A 42 6.45 7.69 -10.39
CA PHE A 42 6.30 8.33 -9.08
C PHE A 42 7.13 7.67 -7.96
N CYS A 43 7.76 6.52 -8.24
CA CYS A 43 8.35 5.71 -7.19
C CYS A 43 9.75 6.21 -6.81
N SER A 44 9.93 6.62 -5.55
CA SER A 44 11.23 7.06 -5.02
C SER A 44 12.29 5.96 -5.03
N ALA A 45 13.54 6.33 -4.76
CA ALA A 45 14.64 5.39 -4.61
C ALA A 45 14.41 4.36 -3.50
N ALA A 46 13.62 4.70 -2.47
CA ALA A 46 13.28 3.83 -1.34
C ALA A 46 12.10 2.87 -1.64
N GLY A 47 11.53 2.88 -2.85
CA GLY A 47 10.44 1.97 -3.22
C GLY A 47 9.21 2.05 -2.32
N SER A 48 8.81 3.26 -1.88
CA SER A 48 7.73 3.53 -0.91
C SER A 48 8.05 3.05 0.52
N GLY A 49 9.32 2.76 0.81
CA GLY A 49 9.83 2.29 2.11
C GLY A 49 10.49 3.36 2.97
N GLU A 50 10.22 4.66 2.75
CA GLU A 50 10.87 5.77 3.44
C GLU A 50 10.76 5.72 4.98
N PHE A 51 9.77 5.00 5.49
CA PHE A 51 9.49 4.84 6.92
C PHE A 51 9.87 3.47 7.47
N ALA A 52 10.28 2.52 6.62
CA ALA A 52 10.76 1.21 7.05
C ALA A 52 12.14 1.32 7.74
N ALA A 53 12.48 0.35 8.57
CA ALA A 53 13.85 0.20 9.03
C ALA A 53 14.68 -0.30 7.84
N GLY A 54 15.90 0.24 7.64
CA GLY A 54 16.73 -0.15 6.49
C GLY A 54 17.04 -1.65 6.47
N PRO A 55 17.37 -2.21 5.28
CA PRO A 55 17.55 -3.65 5.07
C PRO A 55 18.79 -4.25 5.78
N ASP A 56 19.66 -3.41 6.32
CA ASP A 56 20.94 -3.81 6.95
C ASP A 56 20.76 -4.50 8.32
N SER A 57 19.53 -4.60 8.84
CA SER A 57 19.22 -5.25 10.11
C SER A 57 18.32 -6.46 9.91
N SER A 58 18.46 -7.46 10.78
CA SER A 58 17.55 -8.64 10.77
C SER A 58 16.09 -8.22 10.93
N ILE A 59 15.16 -9.03 10.45
CA ILE A 59 13.71 -8.80 10.61
C ILE A 59 13.35 -8.58 12.08
N SER A 60 13.92 -9.39 12.99
CA SER A 60 13.69 -9.24 14.44
C SER A 60 14.15 -7.88 14.96
N ALA A 61 15.34 -7.41 14.56
CA ALA A 61 15.86 -6.11 14.97
C ALA A 61 15.02 -4.95 14.42
N GLN A 62 14.52 -5.09 13.18
CA GLN A 62 13.62 -4.10 12.58
C GLN A 62 12.28 -4.04 13.33
N LEU A 63 11.71 -5.20 13.70
CA LEU A 63 10.48 -5.25 14.50
C LEU A 63 10.65 -4.57 15.86
N GLU A 64 11.72 -4.87 16.60
CA GLU A 64 11.98 -4.23 17.88
C GLU A 64 12.15 -2.71 17.77
N LYS A 65 12.88 -2.25 16.76
CA LYS A 65 13.02 -0.81 16.46
C LYS A 65 11.68 -0.15 16.13
N ALA A 66 10.84 -0.83 15.35
CA ALA A 66 9.50 -0.34 14.98
C ALA A 66 8.54 -0.34 16.20
N LYS A 67 8.56 -1.38 17.06
CA LYS A 67 7.80 -1.44 18.31
C LYS A 67 8.13 -0.26 19.22
N ASN A 68 9.42 0.03 19.40
CA ASN A 68 9.87 1.15 20.25
C ASN A 68 9.33 2.51 19.79
N ARG A 69 9.13 2.73 18.47
CA ARG A 69 8.55 3.97 17.94
C ARG A 69 7.06 4.17 18.30
N VAL A 70 6.34 3.08 18.56
CA VAL A 70 4.89 3.11 18.81
C VAL A 70 4.50 2.68 20.22
N SER A 71 5.43 2.22 21.05
CA SER A 71 5.22 1.69 22.40
C SER A 71 4.38 2.63 23.29
N ALA A 72 4.67 3.93 23.28
CA ALA A 72 3.93 4.93 24.05
C ALA A 72 2.43 5.05 23.64
N LYS A 73 2.07 4.59 22.42
CA LYS A 73 0.72 4.69 21.85
C LYS A 73 0.00 3.35 21.82
N ASN A 74 0.72 2.23 22.02
CA ASN A 74 0.20 0.87 21.97
C ASN A 74 0.35 0.17 23.31
N LYS A 75 -0.62 0.37 24.20
CA LYS A 75 -0.64 -0.24 25.53
C LYS A 75 -0.97 -1.74 25.50
N ASP A 76 -1.70 -2.19 24.46
CA ASP A 76 -2.14 -3.58 24.30
C ASP A 76 -1.03 -4.47 23.74
N GLY A 77 0.00 -3.87 23.12
CA GLY A 77 1.21 -4.58 22.68
C GLY A 77 1.00 -5.58 21.53
N LYS A 78 -0.04 -5.45 20.68
CA LYS A 78 -0.26 -6.31 19.50
C LYS A 78 0.03 -5.58 18.21
N TYR A 79 0.64 -6.31 17.24
CA TYR A 79 1.14 -5.73 16.01
C TYR A 79 0.91 -6.62 14.80
N ILE A 80 0.88 -6.00 13.62
CA ILE A 80 1.00 -6.65 12.30
C ILE A 80 2.39 -6.35 11.77
N ALA A 81 3.16 -7.36 11.39
CA ALA A 81 4.40 -7.18 10.63
C ALA A 81 4.03 -6.80 9.20
N TYR A 82 4.56 -5.69 8.69
CA TYR A 82 4.21 -5.16 7.37
C TYR A 82 5.44 -4.98 6.49
N PHE A 83 5.58 -5.83 5.49
CA PHE A 83 6.57 -5.70 4.43
C PHE A 83 6.09 -4.66 3.42
N GLN A 84 6.71 -3.49 3.42
CA GLN A 84 6.22 -2.32 2.67
C GLN A 84 7.10 -1.94 1.47
N SER A 85 8.43 -2.02 1.58
CA SER A 85 9.36 -1.55 0.56
C SER A 85 9.34 -2.43 -0.69
N PHE A 86 9.25 -1.85 -1.88
CA PHE A 86 9.34 -2.54 -3.17
C PHE A 86 8.28 -3.64 -3.40
N THR A 87 8.70 -4.82 -3.90
CA THR A 87 7.82 -5.95 -4.25
C THR A 87 8.15 -7.14 -3.37
N ASN A 88 7.39 -7.33 -2.31
CA ASN A 88 7.77 -8.21 -1.21
C ASN A 88 7.45 -9.70 -1.43
N THR A 89 7.06 -10.08 -2.64
CA THR A 89 6.94 -11.47 -3.11
C THR A 89 7.91 -11.78 -4.26
N TYR A 90 8.79 -10.83 -4.59
CA TYR A 90 9.72 -10.95 -5.70
C TYR A 90 11.11 -11.38 -5.21
N ALA A 91 11.20 -12.66 -4.86
CA ALA A 91 12.42 -13.35 -4.46
C ALA A 91 12.22 -14.88 -4.52
N PRO A 92 13.26 -15.71 -4.46
CA PRO A 92 13.13 -17.15 -4.28
C PRO A 92 12.25 -17.47 -3.05
N VAL A 93 11.38 -18.49 -3.19
CA VAL A 93 10.37 -18.82 -2.18
C VAL A 93 10.98 -19.19 -0.82
N GLU A 94 12.18 -19.77 -0.81
CA GLU A 94 12.92 -20.11 0.42
C GLU A 94 13.33 -18.86 1.20
N ILE A 95 13.75 -17.81 0.51
CA ILE A 95 14.11 -16.52 1.12
C ILE A 95 12.85 -15.83 1.67
N LEU A 96 11.75 -15.88 0.93
CA LEU A 96 10.46 -15.35 1.39
C LEU A 96 10.00 -16.09 2.65
N ARG A 97 10.07 -17.42 2.64
CA ARG A 97 9.71 -18.29 3.80
C ARG A 97 10.48 -17.92 5.04
N GLU A 98 11.80 -17.85 4.95
CA GLU A 98 12.66 -17.46 6.07
C GLU A 98 12.25 -16.12 6.67
N LYS A 99 12.08 -15.10 5.83
CA LYS A 99 11.74 -13.75 6.26
C LYS A 99 10.32 -13.65 6.84
N TYR A 100 9.34 -14.32 6.23
CA TYR A 100 7.96 -14.29 6.72
C TYR A 100 7.82 -15.04 8.04
N LEU A 101 8.43 -16.20 8.18
CA LEU A 101 8.44 -16.95 9.45
C LEU A 101 9.12 -16.15 10.56
N ALA A 102 10.27 -15.52 10.28
CA ALA A 102 10.93 -14.64 11.24
C ALA A 102 10.05 -13.45 11.65
N ALA A 103 9.28 -12.89 10.70
CA ALA A 103 8.40 -11.75 10.97
C ALA A 103 7.20 -12.12 11.86
N ILE A 104 6.65 -13.33 11.72
CA ILE A 104 5.50 -13.78 12.49
C ILE A 104 5.86 -14.57 13.76
N ALA A 105 7.15 -14.86 14.00
CA ALA A 105 7.59 -15.65 15.16
C ALA A 105 7.23 -15.02 16.52
N PRO A 106 7.34 -13.68 16.75
CA PRO A 106 6.99 -13.11 18.04
C PRO A 106 5.49 -13.27 18.35
N GLU A 107 5.15 -13.58 19.61
CA GLU A 107 3.75 -13.78 20.04
C GLU A 107 2.87 -12.53 19.91
N ASP A 108 3.48 -11.36 20.07
CA ASP A 108 2.80 -10.08 19.96
C ASP A 108 2.52 -9.65 18.50
N ILE A 109 3.10 -10.35 17.53
CA ILE A 109 2.73 -10.22 16.11
C ILE A 109 1.51 -11.10 15.84
N VAL A 110 0.37 -10.49 15.53
CA VAL A 110 -0.91 -11.19 15.34
C VAL A 110 -1.30 -11.38 13.88
N GLY A 111 -0.47 -10.95 12.94
CA GLY A 111 -0.68 -11.13 11.50
C GLY A 111 0.45 -10.57 10.66
N LEU A 112 0.41 -10.84 9.37
CA LEU A 112 1.38 -10.44 8.37
C LEU A 112 0.69 -9.63 7.26
N ALA A 113 1.23 -8.48 6.92
CA ALA A 113 0.82 -7.70 5.75
C ALA A 113 1.96 -7.61 4.75
N ILE A 114 1.68 -7.78 3.46
CA ILE A 114 2.68 -7.86 2.39
C ILE A 114 2.26 -6.97 1.24
N GLY A 115 2.98 -5.84 1.05
CA GLY A 115 2.80 -4.98 -0.12
C GLY A 115 3.54 -5.57 -1.32
N THR A 116 2.82 -5.81 -2.43
CA THR A 116 3.42 -6.42 -3.61
C THR A 116 2.71 -6.04 -4.92
N ARG A 117 3.27 -6.51 -6.02
CA ARG A 117 2.72 -6.43 -7.37
C ARG A 117 1.87 -7.67 -7.67
N PRO A 118 0.75 -7.54 -8.36
CA PRO A 118 -0.11 -8.69 -8.68
C PRO A 118 0.55 -9.69 -9.66
N ASP A 119 1.49 -9.25 -10.49
CA ASP A 119 2.27 -10.10 -11.41
C ASP A 119 3.44 -10.85 -10.75
N CYS A 120 3.64 -10.67 -9.44
CA CYS A 120 4.69 -11.34 -8.66
C CYS A 120 4.11 -12.35 -7.64
N LEU A 121 3.11 -13.11 -8.07
CA LEU A 121 2.43 -14.15 -7.28
C LEU A 121 2.43 -15.49 -8.02
N PRO A 122 3.62 -16.12 -8.29
CA PRO A 122 3.68 -17.46 -8.87
C PRO A 122 3.12 -18.51 -7.90
N GLU A 123 2.92 -19.74 -8.37
CA GLU A 123 2.22 -20.78 -7.61
C GLU A 123 2.93 -21.18 -6.32
N ASP A 124 4.25 -21.22 -6.31
CA ASP A 124 5.06 -21.52 -5.12
C ASP A 124 4.92 -20.43 -4.04
N VAL A 125 4.86 -19.16 -4.45
CA VAL A 125 4.58 -18.05 -3.55
C VAL A 125 3.15 -18.11 -3.03
N MET A 126 2.16 -18.42 -3.88
CA MET A 126 0.76 -18.60 -3.44
C MET A 126 0.64 -19.73 -2.42
N ALA A 127 1.35 -20.84 -2.62
CA ALA A 127 1.40 -21.95 -1.68
C ALA A 127 2.02 -21.52 -0.33
N LEU A 128 3.14 -20.78 -0.36
CA LEU A 128 3.77 -20.22 0.82
C LEU A 128 2.82 -19.29 1.60
N LEU A 129 2.16 -18.36 0.91
CA LEU A 129 1.21 -17.43 1.54
C LEU A 129 0.05 -18.18 2.20
N SER A 130 -0.46 -19.24 1.56
CA SER A 130 -1.50 -20.09 2.12
C SER A 130 -1.02 -20.83 3.39
N GLU A 131 0.21 -21.35 3.39
CA GLU A 131 0.83 -21.98 4.55
C GLU A 131 0.97 -20.99 5.72
N ILE A 132 1.51 -19.80 5.47
CA ILE A 132 1.66 -18.76 6.50
C ILE A 132 0.30 -18.32 7.04
N ASN A 133 -0.72 -18.25 6.19
CA ASN A 133 -2.08 -17.87 6.58
C ASN A 133 -2.74 -18.86 7.54
N GLN A 134 -2.31 -20.13 7.55
CA GLN A 134 -2.73 -21.14 8.55
C GLN A 134 -2.09 -20.90 9.93
N ILE A 135 -0.95 -20.22 9.98
CA ILE A 135 -0.23 -19.92 11.22
C ILE A 135 -0.74 -18.61 11.83
N LYS A 136 -0.71 -17.54 11.04
CA LYS A 136 -1.24 -16.20 11.39
C LYS A 136 -1.88 -15.55 10.17
N PRO A 137 -2.96 -14.77 10.33
CA PRO A 137 -3.65 -14.12 9.22
C PRO A 137 -2.70 -13.33 8.31
N VAL A 138 -2.81 -13.56 7.01
CA VAL A 138 -2.06 -12.85 5.96
C VAL A 138 -2.99 -11.88 5.24
N THR A 139 -2.52 -10.66 5.05
CA THR A 139 -3.13 -9.66 4.19
C THR A 139 -2.16 -9.32 3.07
N VAL A 140 -2.58 -9.45 1.81
CA VAL A 140 -1.79 -9.05 0.64
C VAL A 140 -2.29 -7.70 0.15
N GLU A 141 -1.39 -6.71 0.11
CA GLU A 141 -1.69 -5.37 -0.38
C GLU A 141 -1.21 -5.24 -1.84
N LEU A 142 -2.16 -5.13 -2.77
CA LEU A 142 -1.90 -5.12 -4.21
C LEU A 142 -1.95 -3.71 -4.80
N GLY A 143 -0.97 -3.37 -5.63
CA GLY A 143 -0.97 -2.14 -6.40
C GLY A 143 -1.89 -2.25 -7.62
N LEU A 144 -3.10 -1.71 -7.60
CA LEU A 144 -3.90 -1.45 -8.79
C LEU A 144 -3.58 -0.05 -9.34
N GLN A 145 -3.52 0.92 -8.47
CA GLN A 145 -3.29 2.34 -8.69
C GLN A 145 -4.44 3.01 -9.44
N THR A 146 -4.77 2.53 -10.63
CA THR A 146 -5.86 2.96 -11.52
C THR A 146 -6.22 1.84 -12.50
N VAL A 147 -7.44 1.87 -13.04
CA VAL A 147 -7.90 0.97 -14.12
C VAL A 147 -7.80 1.60 -15.51
N HIS A 148 -7.46 2.88 -15.62
CA HIS A 148 -7.45 3.61 -16.88
C HIS A 148 -6.13 3.41 -17.63
N GLU A 149 -6.20 2.73 -18.78
CA GLU A 149 -5.02 2.34 -19.57
C GLU A 149 -4.05 3.49 -19.91
N PRO A 150 -4.52 4.70 -20.28
CA PRO A 150 -3.59 5.83 -20.50
C PRO A 150 -2.78 6.17 -19.24
N SER A 151 -3.42 6.17 -18.06
CA SER A 151 -2.73 6.40 -16.78
C SER A 151 -1.81 5.25 -16.42
N VAL A 152 -2.23 3.99 -16.65
CA VAL A 152 -1.40 2.78 -16.45
C VAL A 152 -0.11 2.87 -17.26
N ALA A 153 -0.19 3.28 -18.53
CA ALA A 153 0.96 3.49 -19.40
C ALA A 153 1.84 4.63 -18.88
N TYR A 154 1.23 5.78 -18.55
CA TYR A 154 1.95 6.95 -18.04
C TYR A 154 2.73 6.65 -16.76
N ILE A 155 2.10 5.97 -15.79
CA ILE A 155 2.78 5.62 -14.53
C ILE A 155 3.78 4.45 -14.67
N ARG A 156 3.88 3.84 -15.83
CA ARG A 156 4.79 2.71 -16.11
C ARG A 156 4.58 1.54 -15.12
N ARG A 157 3.30 1.22 -14.85
CA ARG A 157 2.95 0.14 -13.90
C ARG A 157 3.52 -1.21 -14.30
N GLY A 158 3.55 -1.51 -15.62
CA GLY A 158 4.21 -2.68 -16.20
C GLY A 158 3.38 -3.96 -16.22
N TYR A 159 2.08 -3.91 -15.91
CA TYR A 159 1.10 -5.00 -16.07
C TYR A 159 -0.27 -4.44 -16.42
N VAL A 160 -1.08 -5.24 -17.12
CA VAL A 160 -2.45 -4.91 -17.51
C VAL A 160 -3.42 -5.16 -16.35
N ASN A 161 -4.61 -4.54 -16.40
CA ASN A 161 -5.61 -4.67 -15.32
C ASN A 161 -6.01 -6.12 -15.03
N GLN A 162 -6.10 -6.98 -16.05
CA GLN A 162 -6.50 -8.39 -15.88
C GLN A 162 -5.59 -9.14 -14.90
N VAL A 163 -4.28 -8.85 -14.89
CA VAL A 163 -3.34 -9.46 -13.95
C VAL A 163 -3.70 -9.15 -12.48
N TYR A 164 -4.19 -7.94 -12.23
CA TYR A 164 -4.69 -7.58 -10.89
C TYR A 164 -5.97 -8.37 -10.54
N PHE A 165 -6.93 -8.43 -11.45
CA PHE A 165 -8.20 -9.15 -11.20
C PHE A 165 -7.96 -10.64 -10.96
N ASP A 166 -7.09 -11.27 -11.74
CA ASP A 166 -6.72 -12.67 -11.57
C ASP A 166 -6.01 -12.90 -10.22
N ALA A 167 -5.11 -12.00 -9.81
CA ALA A 167 -4.42 -12.08 -8.53
C ALA A 167 -5.40 -11.97 -7.35
N VAL A 168 -6.36 -11.05 -7.41
CA VAL A 168 -7.42 -10.93 -6.38
C VAL A 168 -8.21 -12.24 -6.30
N ALA A 169 -8.69 -12.77 -7.43
CA ALA A 169 -9.46 -14.00 -7.46
C ALA A 169 -8.70 -15.19 -6.84
N ARG A 170 -7.39 -15.34 -7.17
CA ARG A 170 -6.53 -16.41 -6.64
C ARG A 170 -6.31 -16.27 -5.13
N LEU A 171 -6.02 -15.07 -4.64
CA LEU A 171 -5.83 -14.79 -3.20
C LEU A 171 -7.13 -15.04 -2.43
N LYS A 172 -8.26 -14.60 -2.95
CA LYS A 172 -9.58 -14.84 -2.33
C LYS A 172 -9.92 -16.33 -2.29
N ALA A 173 -9.64 -17.09 -3.35
CA ALA A 173 -9.81 -18.54 -3.38
C ALA A 173 -8.94 -19.26 -2.34
N ALA A 174 -7.77 -18.71 -2.00
CA ALA A 174 -6.87 -19.18 -0.95
C ALA A 174 -7.25 -18.69 0.47
N GLY A 175 -8.36 -17.93 0.62
CA GLY A 175 -8.80 -17.38 1.91
C GLY A 175 -7.89 -16.29 2.47
N ILE A 176 -7.13 -15.61 1.60
CA ILE A 176 -6.20 -14.54 1.98
C ILE A 176 -6.90 -13.18 1.79
N GLU A 177 -6.80 -12.31 2.79
CA GLU A 177 -7.32 -10.95 2.71
C GLU A 177 -6.55 -10.11 1.70
N VAL A 178 -7.27 -9.37 0.85
CA VAL A 178 -6.72 -8.50 -0.19
C VAL A 178 -7.03 -7.04 0.12
N VAL A 179 -6.00 -6.19 0.06
CA VAL A 179 -6.14 -4.73 0.14
C VAL A 179 -5.63 -4.10 -1.13
N THR A 180 -6.44 -3.23 -1.73
CA THR A 180 -6.11 -2.57 -3.00
C THR A 180 -5.57 -1.17 -2.76
N HIS A 181 -4.40 -0.87 -3.34
CA HIS A 181 -3.84 0.48 -3.38
C HIS A 181 -4.36 1.24 -4.60
N ILE A 182 -4.92 2.42 -4.36
CA ILE A 182 -5.46 3.33 -5.37
C ILE A 182 -4.78 4.70 -5.21
N ILE A 183 -4.34 5.31 -6.32
CA ILE A 183 -3.72 6.64 -6.30
C ILE A 183 -4.71 7.65 -6.87
N LEU A 184 -5.00 8.70 -6.13
CA LEU A 184 -5.83 9.82 -6.53
C LEU A 184 -4.95 11.00 -7.00
N GLY A 185 -5.39 11.67 -8.06
CA GLY A 185 -4.69 12.82 -8.62
C GLY A 185 -3.67 12.47 -9.70
N LEU A 186 -3.80 11.30 -10.33
CA LEU A 186 -2.97 10.97 -11.50
C LEU A 186 -3.23 11.95 -12.65
N PRO A 187 -2.18 12.39 -13.37
CA PRO A 187 -2.32 13.32 -14.47
C PRO A 187 -3.31 12.82 -15.53
N GLY A 188 -4.24 13.70 -15.94
CA GLY A 188 -5.27 13.38 -16.91
C GLY A 188 -6.49 12.63 -16.36
N GLU A 189 -6.49 12.23 -15.10
CA GLU A 189 -7.66 11.63 -14.47
C GLU A 189 -8.61 12.66 -13.86
N THR A 190 -9.86 12.26 -13.69
CA THR A 190 -10.92 13.00 -13.00
C THR A 190 -11.37 12.28 -11.74
N ALA A 191 -12.17 12.96 -10.91
CA ALA A 191 -12.76 12.37 -9.72
C ALA A 191 -13.63 11.14 -10.03
N GLN A 192 -14.37 11.18 -11.15
CA GLN A 192 -15.20 10.07 -11.62
C GLN A 192 -14.35 8.85 -12.02
N MET A 193 -13.20 9.09 -12.65
CA MET A 193 -12.25 8.03 -13.01
C MET A 193 -11.67 7.35 -11.77
N ALA A 194 -11.35 8.11 -10.71
CA ALA A 194 -10.89 7.55 -9.44
C ALA A 194 -12.00 6.73 -8.75
N ALA A 195 -13.24 7.22 -8.77
CA ALA A 195 -14.40 6.48 -8.28
C ALA A 195 -14.63 5.17 -9.06
N GLU A 196 -14.51 5.20 -10.41
CA GLU A 196 -14.59 4.01 -11.25
C GLU A 196 -13.51 2.99 -10.90
N THR A 197 -12.27 3.42 -10.67
CA THR A 197 -11.18 2.54 -10.19
C THR A 197 -11.54 1.88 -8.87
N THR A 198 -12.12 2.64 -7.94
CA THR A 198 -12.56 2.13 -6.63
C THR A 198 -13.68 1.11 -6.79
N ARG A 199 -14.68 1.40 -7.62
CA ARG A 199 -15.80 0.50 -7.90
C ARG A 199 -15.33 -0.84 -8.49
N GLN A 200 -14.39 -0.81 -9.45
CA GLN A 200 -13.84 -2.03 -10.04
C GLN A 200 -13.02 -2.84 -9.04
N ALA A 201 -12.24 -2.20 -8.16
CA ALA A 201 -11.53 -2.88 -7.09
C ALA A 201 -12.49 -3.58 -6.12
N VAL A 202 -13.57 -2.91 -5.73
CA VAL A 202 -14.64 -3.48 -4.87
C VAL A 202 -15.34 -4.64 -5.57
N ALA A 203 -15.70 -4.49 -6.85
CA ALA A 203 -16.34 -5.53 -7.65
C ALA A 203 -15.44 -6.78 -7.85
N ALA A 204 -14.12 -6.60 -7.86
CA ALA A 204 -13.14 -7.69 -7.90
C ALA A 204 -13.10 -8.51 -6.60
N GLY A 205 -13.68 -8.01 -5.50
CA GLY A 205 -13.74 -8.71 -4.22
C GLY A 205 -12.63 -8.34 -3.23
N THR A 206 -12.03 -7.16 -3.35
CA THR A 206 -11.06 -6.68 -2.35
C THR A 206 -11.72 -6.56 -0.96
N ASP A 207 -10.99 -6.90 0.09
CA ASP A 207 -11.46 -6.78 1.48
C ASP A 207 -11.19 -5.38 2.06
N GLY A 208 -10.27 -4.66 1.45
CA GLY A 208 -9.94 -3.31 1.86
C GLY A 208 -9.38 -2.44 0.76
N VAL A 209 -9.44 -1.13 0.98
CA VAL A 209 -8.86 -0.12 0.08
C VAL A 209 -7.92 0.80 0.83
N LYS A 210 -6.87 1.24 0.15
CA LYS A 210 -5.84 2.14 0.70
C LYS A 210 -5.62 3.28 -0.29
N PHE A 211 -6.24 4.41 0.01
CA PHE A 211 -6.12 5.59 -0.84
C PHE A 211 -4.80 6.31 -0.63
N HIS A 212 -4.16 6.65 -1.72
CA HIS A 212 -2.93 7.42 -1.77
C HIS A 212 -3.15 8.70 -2.57
N LEU A 213 -2.62 9.81 -2.06
CA LEU A 213 -2.44 11.01 -2.86
C LEU A 213 -1.21 10.82 -3.75
N LEU A 214 -1.29 11.27 -5.01
CA LEU A 214 -0.10 11.38 -5.84
C LEU A 214 0.86 12.40 -5.24
N HIS A 215 2.06 11.95 -4.88
CA HIS A 215 3.14 12.81 -4.40
C HIS A 215 4.20 12.97 -5.48
N VAL A 216 4.60 14.20 -5.71
CA VAL A 216 5.76 14.53 -6.54
C VAL A 216 6.99 14.57 -5.62
N LEU A 217 7.87 13.60 -5.78
CA LEU A 217 9.06 13.45 -4.93
C LEU A 217 10.32 13.75 -5.74
N ARG A 218 11.28 14.40 -5.10
CA ARG A 218 12.59 14.69 -5.71
C ARG A 218 13.25 13.41 -6.23
N GLY A 219 13.87 13.52 -7.41
CA GLY A 219 14.60 12.42 -8.04
C GLY A 219 13.72 11.39 -8.72
N THR A 220 12.42 11.66 -8.91
CA THR A 220 11.51 10.85 -9.73
C THR A 220 11.31 11.50 -11.11
N ASP A 221 11.00 10.69 -12.13
CA ASP A 221 10.66 11.24 -13.45
C ASP A 221 9.36 12.04 -13.43
N LEU A 222 8.46 11.72 -12.49
CA LEU A 222 7.25 12.51 -12.25
C LEU A 222 7.59 13.95 -11.82
N ALA A 223 8.69 14.15 -11.07
CA ALA A 223 9.15 15.48 -10.69
C ALA A 223 9.57 16.31 -11.91
N ALA A 224 10.28 15.69 -12.86
CA ALA A 224 10.65 16.37 -14.12
C ALA A 224 9.41 16.78 -14.93
N ASP A 225 8.39 15.92 -15.00
CA ASP A 225 7.12 16.26 -15.69
C ASP A 225 6.36 17.39 -14.98
N TYR A 226 6.36 17.40 -13.65
CA TYR A 226 5.74 18.47 -12.86
C TYR A 226 6.48 19.81 -13.03
N GLU A 227 7.81 19.81 -12.97
CA GLU A 227 8.65 21.00 -13.16
C GLU A 227 8.52 21.56 -14.59
N ALA A 228 8.29 20.67 -15.57
CA ALA A 228 7.98 21.06 -16.95
C ALA A 228 6.54 21.60 -17.15
N GLY A 229 5.72 21.65 -16.08
CA GLY A 229 4.35 22.16 -16.14
C GLY A 229 3.35 21.25 -16.86
N LYS A 230 3.64 19.96 -17.04
CA LYS A 230 2.77 19.02 -17.76
C LYS A 230 1.47 18.69 -17.02
N PHE A 231 1.44 18.87 -15.70
CA PHE A 231 0.25 18.68 -14.87
C PHE A 231 0.33 19.51 -13.60
N GLN A 232 -0.80 19.60 -12.89
CA GLN A 232 -0.89 20.20 -11.55
C GLN A 232 -1.36 19.17 -10.54
N CYS A 233 -0.87 19.27 -9.31
CA CYS A 233 -1.35 18.45 -8.21
C CYS A 233 -2.69 18.98 -7.69
N LEU A 234 -3.52 18.09 -7.16
CA LEU A 234 -4.77 18.46 -6.51
C LEU A 234 -4.52 19.36 -5.28
N THR A 235 -5.41 20.35 -5.10
CA THR A 235 -5.55 21.05 -3.82
C THR A 235 -6.12 20.10 -2.76
N LEU A 236 -6.09 20.48 -1.48
CA LEU A 236 -6.67 19.66 -0.41
C LEU A 236 -8.19 19.51 -0.58
N GLU A 237 -8.85 20.55 -1.05
CA GLU A 237 -10.28 20.60 -1.32
C GLU A 237 -10.66 19.65 -2.47
N GLU A 238 -9.95 19.72 -3.59
CA GLU A 238 -10.15 18.82 -4.73
C GLU A 238 -9.90 17.36 -4.34
N TYR A 239 -8.79 17.09 -3.62
CA TYR A 239 -8.50 15.75 -3.11
C TYR A 239 -9.62 15.21 -2.24
N THR A 240 -10.19 16.06 -1.37
CA THR A 240 -11.29 15.67 -0.49
C THR A 240 -12.55 15.35 -1.27
N GLN A 241 -12.85 16.11 -2.34
CA GLN A 241 -13.98 15.82 -3.22
C GLN A 241 -13.79 14.50 -3.97
N TRP A 242 -12.59 14.23 -4.50
CA TRP A 242 -12.29 12.97 -5.16
C TRP A 242 -12.42 11.79 -4.20
N LEU A 243 -11.86 11.91 -3.00
CA LEU A 243 -11.91 10.88 -1.98
C LEU A 243 -13.36 10.59 -1.54
N LYS A 244 -14.20 11.63 -1.45
CA LYS A 244 -15.63 11.48 -1.13
C LYS A 244 -16.33 10.61 -2.16
N LEU A 245 -16.16 10.88 -3.45
CA LEU A 245 -16.74 10.06 -4.51
C LEU A 245 -16.21 8.61 -4.48
N CYS A 246 -14.92 8.43 -4.22
CA CYS A 246 -14.36 7.09 -4.05
C CYS A 246 -14.98 6.35 -2.84
N LEU A 247 -15.22 7.03 -1.72
CA LEU A 247 -15.81 6.43 -0.53
C LEU A 247 -17.29 6.05 -0.72
N GLU A 248 -18.01 6.71 -1.61
CA GLU A 248 -19.38 6.33 -2.00
C GLU A 248 -19.44 4.95 -2.68
N GLU A 249 -18.34 4.54 -3.35
CA GLU A 249 -18.21 3.23 -3.97
C GLU A 249 -17.75 2.11 -3.01
N VAL A 250 -17.43 2.45 -1.75
CA VAL A 250 -16.91 1.50 -0.74
C VAL A 250 -18.04 1.04 0.17
N PRO A 251 -18.52 -0.23 0.05
CA PRO A 251 -19.55 -0.75 0.93
C PRO A 251 -19.01 -0.95 2.36
N PRO A 252 -19.88 -1.04 3.38
CA PRO A 252 -19.48 -1.24 4.78
C PRO A 252 -18.64 -2.50 5.04
N SER A 253 -18.73 -3.49 4.17
CA SER A 253 -17.95 -4.74 4.23
C SER A 253 -16.48 -4.57 3.81
N VAL A 254 -16.15 -3.50 3.09
CA VAL A 254 -14.77 -3.21 2.64
C VAL A 254 -14.13 -2.19 3.59
N VAL A 255 -12.93 -2.51 4.08
CA VAL A 255 -12.23 -1.71 5.09
C VAL A 255 -11.41 -0.61 4.43
N VAL A 256 -11.58 0.63 4.89
CA VAL A 256 -10.70 1.73 4.48
C VAL A 256 -9.45 1.75 5.36
N HIS A 257 -8.34 1.29 4.81
CA HIS A 257 -7.06 1.20 5.52
C HIS A 257 -6.38 2.57 5.69
N ARG A 258 -6.57 3.45 4.70
CA ARG A 258 -5.92 4.76 4.66
C ARG A 258 -6.73 5.72 3.78
N LEU A 259 -6.87 6.95 4.24
CA LEU A 259 -7.51 8.03 3.47
C LEU A 259 -6.52 8.84 2.62
N THR A 260 -5.23 8.85 2.98
CA THR A 260 -4.17 9.57 2.25
C THR A 260 -2.79 8.98 2.54
N GLY A 261 -1.87 9.11 1.60
CA GLY A 261 -0.48 8.73 1.76
C GLY A 261 0.34 9.78 2.54
N ASP A 262 1.56 9.39 2.92
CA ASP A 262 2.57 10.28 3.49
C ASP A 262 3.74 10.36 2.50
N GLY A 263 4.06 11.54 2.00
CA GLY A 263 5.30 11.81 1.27
C GLY A 263 6.45 12.08 2.25
N ALA A 264 7.65 11.61 1.93
CA ALA A 264 8.84 11.96 2.70
C ALA A 264 9.08 13.47 2.63
N LYS A 265 8.91 14.19 3.75
CA LYS A 265 8.94 15.67 3.78
C LYS A 265 10.18 16.28 3.15
N ARG A 266 11.35 15.63 3.33
CA ARG A 266 12.62 16.11 2.78
C ARG A 266 12.67 16.06 1.26
N ASP A 267 11.90 15.15 0.65
CA ASP A 267 11.91 14.87 -0.79
C ASP A 267 10.62 15.37 -1.48
N LEU A 268 9.63 15.87 -0.70
CA LEU A 268 8.34 16.31 -1.20
C LEU A 268 8.47 17.64 -1.96
N ILE A 269 8.15 17.64 -3.26
CA ILE A 269 8.04 18.81 -4.12
C ILE A 269 6.59 19.32 -4.13
N ALA A 270 5.62 18.42 -4.37
CA ALA A 270 4.21 18.77 -4.43
C ALA A 270 3.31 17.56 -4.09
N PRO A 271 2.07 17.79 -3.63
CA PRO A 271 1.56 19.07 -3.13
C PRO A 271 2.03 19.34 -1.69
N LEU A 272 2.51 20.54 -1.42
CA LEU A 272 3.14 20.87 -0.12
C LEU A 272 2.19 20.75 1.08
N TRP A 273 0.88 20.93 0.87
CA TRP A 273 -0.12 20.78 1.94
C TRP A 273 -0.13 19.36 2.55
N SER A 274 0.27 18.35 1.79
CA SER A 274 0.31 16.95 2.27
C SER A 274 1.38 16.71 3.34
N GLY A 275 2.37 17.60 3.46
CA GLY A 275 3.42 17.53 4.47
C GLY A 275 2.94 17.74 5.91
N ASP A 276 1.73 18.27 6.13
CA ASP A 276 1.11 18.40 7.46
C ASP A 276 -0.01 17.36 7.66
N LYS A 277 0.39 16.14 7.96
CA LYS A 277 -0.54 15.02 8.16
C LYS A 277 -1.65 15.30 9.15
N LYS A 278 -1.36 15.98 10.26
CA LYS A 278 -2.37 16.27 11.29
C LYS A 278 -3.45 17.20 10.76
N ARG A 279 -3.04 18.28 10.08
CA ARG A 279 -3.96 19.23 9.43
C ARG A 279 -4.81 18.52 8.37
N VAL A 280 -4.18 17.71 7.51
CA VAL A 280 -4.87 16.96 6.45
C VAL A 280 -5.93 16.01 7.03
N LEU A 281 -5.57 15.17 8.00
CA LEU A 281 -6.52 14.23 8.60
C LEU A 281 -7.67 14.94 9.32
N ASN A 282 -7.40 16.04 10.03
CA ASN A 282 -8.45 16.84 10.65
C ASN A 282 -9.41 17.43 9.60
N TYR A 283 -8.86 17.96 8.51
CA TYR A 283 -9.67 18.49 7.41
C TYR A 283 -10.55 17.41 6.78
N LEU A 284 -9.96 16.25 6.44
CA LEU A 284 -10.69 15.11 5.87
C LEU A 284 -11.83 14.65 6.81
N HIS A 285 -11.57 14.49 8.11
CA HIS A 285 -12.58 14.07 9.08
C HIS A 285 -13.74 15.08 9.27
N GLN A 286 -13.53 16.35 8.95
CA GLN A 286 -14.57 17.38 9.02
C GLN A 286 -15.44 17.43 7.75
N HIS A 287 -14.94 16.94 6.60
CA HIS A 287 -15.57 17.12 5.30
C HIS A 287 -16.03 15.81 4.63
N LEU A 288 -15.67 14.64 5.20
CA LEU A 288 -16.14 13.31 4.80
C LEU A 288 -17.21 12.79 5.75
#